data_9bba5d2066c6578452754a32dae9572b
#
_entry.id   9bba5d2066c6578452754a32dae9572b
#
_cell.length_a   1.000
_cell.length_b   1.000
_cell.length_c   1.000
_cell.angle_alpha   90.00
_cell.angle_beta   90.00
_cell.angle_gamma   90.00
#
_symmetry.space_group_name_H-M   'P 1'
#
loop_
_entity.id
_entity.type
_entity.pdbx_description
1 polymer ?
#
loop_
_entity_poly.entity_id
_entity_poly.type
_entity_poly.pdbx_seq_one_letter_code
_entity_poly.pdbx_strand_id
1 'polypeptide(L)'
;MIYNLTQHKLSPEQINALESIFPNEQLDPTPKGQVFSSIDDRQEWAEKWANTLSPECNYWNSHDIANIAIVGGDTASFMMLQRIITKRQSFADGEISEGRSTTVSRASVMFLVADTERIRDENDRFIFNFKRWLIF
;
A
#
# COMPACT_ATOMS: atom_id res chain seq x y z
N MET A 1 -9.68 -2.93 2.98
CA MET A 1 -8.79 -3.12 4.15
C MET A 1 -7.55 -2.24 4.03
N ILE A 2 -7.07 -1.72 5.12
CA ILE A 2 -5.84 -0.94 5.21
C ILE A 2 -4.75 -1.81 5.81
N TYR A 3 -3.62 -1.95 5.10
CA TYR A 3 -2.46 -2.71 5.55
C TYR A 3 -1.28 -1.79 5.86
N ASN A 4 -0.62 -2.06 6.96
CA ASN A 4 0.62 -1.36 7.32
C ASN A 4 1.84 -2.11 6.75
N LEU A 5 2.33 -1.67 5.61
CA LEU A 5 3.50 -2.28 4.96
C LEU A 5 4.83 -1.68 5.41
N THR A 6 4.82 -0.87 6.44
CA THR A 6 6.04 -0.33 7.06
C THR A 6 6.59 -1.28 8.12
N GLN A 7 7.77 -0.99 8.62
CA GLN A 7 8.39 -1.72 9.74
C GLN A 7 7.95 -1.16 11.11
N HIS A 8 7.18 -0.09 11.14
CA HIS A 8 6.87 0.65 12.36
C HIS A 8 5.42 0.49 12.75
N LYS A 9 5.18 0.46 14.06
CA LYS A 9 3.82 0.54 14.59
C LYS A 9 3.24 1.92 14.29
N LEU A 10 1.96 1.93 13.99
CA LEU A 10 1.23 3.19 13.83
C LEU A 10 1.01 3.84 15.19
N SER A 11 1.19 5.15 15.26
CA SER A 11 0.86 5.91 16.46
C SER A 11 -0.67 6.04 16.62
N PRO A 12 -1.17 6.33 17.83
CA PRO A 12 -2.59 6.61 18.03
C PRO A 12 -3.11 7.75 17.14
N GLU A 13 -2.30 8.78 16.90
CA GLU A 13 -2.65 9.89 16.02
C GLU A 13 -2.82 9.45 14.58
N GLN A 14 -1.92 8.59 14.11
CA GLN A 14 -2.00 8.01 12.76
C GLN A 14 -3.24 7.16 12.58
N ILE A 15 -3.55 6.32 13.57
CA ILE A 15 -4.74 5.46 13.56
C ILE A 15 -6.01 6.31 13.56
N ASN A 16 -6.09 7.32 14.42
CA ASN A 16 -7.25 8.21 14.49
C ASN A 16 -7.49 8.96 13.17
N ALA A 17 -6.41 9.40 12.53
CA ALA A 17 -6.50 10.04 11.21
C ALA A 17 -7.02 9.08 10.13
N LEU A 18 -6.60 7.81 10.16
CA LEU A 18 -7.11 6.80 9.23
C LEU A 18 -8.61 6.52 9.45
N GLU A 19 -9.03 6.40 10.68
CA GLU A 19 -10.44 6.20 11.03
C GLU A 19 -11.31 7.37 10.58
N SER A 20 -10.78 8.58 10.64
CA SER A 20 -11.47 9.80 10.19
C SER A 20 -11.59 9.86 8.66
N ILE A 21 -10.55 9.47 7.93
CA ILE A 21 -10.53 9.51 6.46
C ILE A 21 -11.28 8.32 5.87
N PHE A 22 -11.14 7.13 6.45
CA PHE A 22 -11.68 5.87 5.96
C PHE A 22 -12.53 5.17 7.04
N PRO A 23 -13.68 5.76 7.42
CA PRO A 23 -14.45 5.26 8.57
C PRO A 23 -15.04 3.86 8.36
N ASN A 24 -15.15 3.40 7.11
CA ASN A 24 -15.75 2.11 6.76
C ASN A 24 -14.71 1.04 6.43
N GLU A 25 -13.41 1.36 6.50
CA GLU A 25 -12.34 0.43 6.20
C GLU A 25 -11.80 -0.23 7.47
N GLN A 26 -11.51 -1.52 7.38
CA GLN A 26 -10.82 -2.24 8.44
C GLN A 26 -9.32 -1.99 8.34
N LEU A 27 -8.68 -1.76 9.47
CA LEU A 27 -7.25 -1.55 9.60
C LEU A 27 -6.59 -2.80 10.20
N ASP A 28 -5.58 -3.32 9.51
CA ASP A 28 -4.59 -4.22 10.10
C ASP A 28 -3.36 -3.39 10.48
N PRO A 29 -3.19 -3.04 11.77
CA PRO A 29 -2.11 -2.14 12.18
C PRO A 29 -0.76 -2.83 12.29
N THR A 30 -0.70 -4.15 12.19
CA THR A 30 0.51 -4.93 12.35
C THR A 30 1.53 -4.60 11.26
N PRO A 31 2.77 -4.22 11.62
CA PRO A 31 3.81 -3.96 10.64
C PRO A 31 4.12 -5.21 9.79
N LYS A 32 4.04 -5.06 8.48
CA LYS A 32 4.34 -6.13 7.50
C LYS A 32 5.63 -5.87 6.73
N GLY A 33 6.26 -4.73 6.95
CA GLY A 33 7.57 -4.43 6.39
C GLY A 33 8.65 -5.30 7.05
N GLN A 34 9.74 -5.48 6.34
CA GLN A 34 10.87 -6.27 6.81
C GLN A 34 12.19 -5.64 6.39
N VAL A 35 13.28 -6.06 7.02
CA VAL A 35 14.62 -5.73 6.57
C VAL A 35 14.97 -6.68 5.43
N PHE A 36 15.37 -6.14 4.30
CA PHE A 36 15.71 -6.91 3.10
C PHE A 36 17.23 -7.10 3.01
N SER A 37 17.66 -8.32 2.70
CA SER A 37 19.07 -8.65 2.51
C SER A 37 19.50 -8.64 1.04
N SER A 38 18.54 -8.70 0.10
CA SER A 38 18.83 -8.78 -1.32
C SER A 38 17.69 -8.20 -2.16
N ILE A 39 17.96 -8.05 -3.46
CA ILE A 39 16.93 -7.69 -4.44
C ILE A 39 15.87 -8.79 -4.57
N ASP A 40 16.31 -10.05 -4.50
CA ASP A 40 15.39 -11.19 -4.61
C ASP A 40 14.41 -11.24 -3.45
N ASP A 41 14.83 -10.94 -2.24
CA ASP A 41 13.96 -10.82 -1.08
C ASP A 41 12.91 -9.71 -1.26
N ARG A 42 13.33 -8.56 -1.79
CA ARG A 42 12.40 -7.45 -2.09
C ARG A 42 11.39 -7.85 -3.15
N GLN A 43 11.84 -8.53 -4.20
CA GLN A 43 10.97 -8.99 -5.28
C GLN A 43 9.92 -9.98 -4.77
N GLU A 44 10.33 -10.93 -3.97
CA GLU A 44 9.43 -11.94 -3.36
C GLU A 44 8.38 -11.28 -2.46
N TRP A 45 8.80 -10.37 -1.61
CA TRP A 45 7.90 -9.59 -0.75
C TRP A 45 6.92 -8.77 -1.58
N ALA A 46 7.40 -8.07 -2.61
CA ALA A 46 6.58 -7.24 -3.48
C ALA A 46 5.54 -8.06 -4.26
N GLU A 47 5.91 -9.24 -4.76
CA GLU A 47 4.99 -10.14 -5.44
C GLU A 47 3.90 -10.65 -4.50
N LYS A 48 4.27 -11.06 -3.30
CA LYS A 48 3.33 -11.49 -2.27
C LYS A 48 2.30 -10.41 -1.97
N TRP A 49 2.75 -9.18 -1.73
CA TRP A 49 1.85 -8.08 -1.40
C TRP A 49 1.06 -7.60 -2.60
N ALA A 50 1.60 -7.65 -3.80
CA ALA A 50 0.82 -7.37 -5.00
C ALA A 50 -0.35 -8.35 -5.14
N ASN A 51 -0.15 -9.63 -4.84
CA ASN A 51 -1.22 -10.62 -4.86
C ASN A 51 -2.30 -10.35 -3.81
N THR A 52 -1.90 -9.89 -2.63
CA THR A 52 -2.84 -9.56 -1.54
C THR A 52 -3.62 -8.27 -1.82
N LEU A 53 -2.93 -7.23 -2.28
CA LEU A 53 -3.52 -5.91 -2.48
C LEU A 53 -4.37 -5.82 -3.74
N SER A 54 -3.93 -6.47 -4.82
CA SER A 54 -4.58 -6.40 -6.12
C SER A 54 -4.90 -7.80 -6.65
N PRO A 55 -5.78 -8.55 -5.96
CA PRO A 55 -6.19 -9.87 -6.43
C PRO A 55 -7.03 -9.76 -7.70
N GLU A 56 -7.10 -10.87 -8.44
CA GLU A 56 -8.06 -11.01 -9.51
C GLU A 56 -9.48 -10.93 -8.93
N CYS A 57 -10.33 -10.17 -9.57
CA CYS A 57 -11.72 -10.06 -9.19
C CYS A 57 -12.61 -10.07 -10.42
N ASN A 58 -13.86 -10.44 -10.22
CA ASN A 58 -14.85 -10.36 -11.28
C ASN A 58 -15.12 -8.89 -11.62
N TYR A 59 -15.35 -8.61 -12.89
CA TYR A 59 -15.58 -7.26 -13.40
C TYR A 59 -16.61 -6.46 -12.58
N TRP A 60 -17.67 -7.12 -12.14
CA TRP A 60 -18.75 -6.50 -11.38
C TRP A 60 -18.36 -6.07 -9.96
N ASN A 61 -17.31 -6.69 -9.40
CA ASN A 61 -16.86 -6.41 -8.04
C ASN A 61 -15.60 -5.53 -8.01
N SER A 62 -15.03 -5.21 -9.16
CA SER A 62 -13.76 -4.48 -9.25
C SER A 62 -13.82 -3.03 -8.78
N HIS A 63 -15.03 -2.44 -8.81
CA HIS A 63 -15.23 -1.05 -8.41
C HIS A 63 -15.37 -0.87 -6.90
N ASP A 64 -15.69 -1.94 -6.17
CA ASP A 64 -16.02 -1.88 -4.75
C ASP A 64 -14.87 -2.28 -3.83
N ILE A 65 -13.81 -2.86 -4.39
CA ILE A 65 -12.69 -3.37 -3.61
C ILE A 65 -11.47 -2.47 -3.83
N ALA A 66 -11.34 -1.47 -2.99
CA ALA A 66 -10.09 -0.71 -2.87
C ALA A 66 -9.34 -1.23 -1.65
N ASN A 67 -8.15 -1.78 -1.85
CA ASN A 67 -7.21 -2.02 -0.78
C ASN A 67 -6.31 -0.80 -0.62
N ILE A 68 -5.91 -0.54 0.61
CA ILE A 68 -5.11 0.61 0.98
C ILE A 68 -3.83 0.09 1.62
N ALA A 69 -2.69 0.58 1.16
CA ALA A 69 -1.39 0.19 1.69
C ALA A 69 -0.64 1.41 2.23
N ILE A 70 -0.29 1.34 3.51
CA ILE A 70 0.61 2.32 4.12
C ILE A 70 2.03 1.89 3.80
N VAL A 71 2.80 2.75 3.16
CA VAL A 71 4.15 2.48 2.72
C VAL A 71 5.13 3.50 3.30
N GLY A 72 6.38 3.10 3.44
CA GLY A 72 7.46 3.95 3.94
C GLY A 72 8.68 3.10 4.29
N GLY A 73 9.83 3.75 4.41
CA GLY A 73 11.09 3.08 4.73
C GLY A 73 11.85 2.65 3.49
N ASP A 74 11.78 1.38 3.10
CA ASP A 74 12.55 0.87 1.95
C ASP A 74 11.90 1.28 0.62
N THR A 75 12.44 2.32 0.00
CA THR A 75 11.93 2.87 -1.26
C THR A 75 11.95 1.84 -2.39
N ALA A 76 12.98 1.01 -2.47
CA ALA A 76 13.12 0.02 -3.53
C ALA A 76 12.00 -1.02 -3.52
N SER A 77 11.64 -1.54 -2.35
CA SER A 77 10.56 -2.52 -2.23
C SER A 77 9.20 -1.92 -2.58
N PHE A 78 8.96 -0.68 -2.18
CA PHE A 78 7.73 0.06 -2.54
C PHE A 78 7.63 0.27 -4.06
N MET A 79 8.71 0.71 -4.69
CA MET A 79 8.72 0.92 -6.14
C MET A 79 8.51 -0.39 -6.91
N MET A 80 9.08 -1.49 -6.45
CA MET A 80 8.84 -2.81 -7.03
C MET A 80 7.37 -3.22 -6.91
N LEU A 81 6.78 -3.04 -5.75
CA LEU A 81 5.38 -3.33 -5.50
C LEU A 81 4.46 -2.52 -6.42
N GLN A 82 4.69 -1.22 -6.49
CA GLN A 82 3.90 -0.33 -7.34
C GLN A 82 4.02 -0.72 -8.82
N ARG A 83 5.22 -1.06 -9.27
CA ARG A 83 5.46 -1.48 -10.65
C ARG A 83 4.72 -2.78 -11.01
N ILE A 84 4.75 -3.76 -10.12
CA ILE A 84 4.04 -5.02 -10.32
C ILE A 84 2.53 -4.79 -10.43
N ILE A 85 1.96 -4.02 -9.53
CA ILE A 85 0.53 -3.70 -9.52
C ILE A 85 0.14 -2.95 -10.79
N THR A 86 0.89 -1.94 -11.18
CA THR A 86 0.63 -1.13 -12.38
C THR A 86 0.67 -1.99 -13.65
N LYS A 87 1.64 -2.87 -13.77
CA LYS A 87 1.72 -3.79 -14.91
C LYS A 87 0.52 -4.73 -15.00
N ARG A 88 0.11 -5.30 -13.87
CA ARG A 88 -1.03 -6.21 -13.82
C ARG A 88 -2.33 -5.50 -14.20
N GLN A 89 -2.54 -4.28 -13.75
CA GLN A 89 -3.70 -3.47 -14.11
C GLN A 89 -3.72 -3.14 -15.61
N SER A 90 -2.58 -2.77 -16.18
CA SER A 90 -2.45 -2.47 -17.61
C SER A 90 -2.80 -3.67 -18.49
N PHE A 91 -2.41 -4.88 -18.09
CA PHE A 91 -2.76 -6.09 -18.82
C PHE A 91 -4.25 -6.42 -18.70
N ALA A 92 -4.85 -6.21 -17.54
CA ALA A 92 -6.27 -6.46 -17.33
C ALA A 92 -7.15 -5.52 -18.18
N ASP A 93 -6.72 -4.27 -18.37
CA ASP A 93 -7.46 -3.25 -19.12
C ASP A 93 -7.25 -3.35 -20.65
N GLY A 94 -6.20 -4.03 -21.11
CA GLY A 94 -5.75 -3.97 -22.51
C GLY A 94 -5.87 -5.24 -23.33
N GLU A 95 -6.14 -6.41 -22.76
CA GLU A 95 -6.17 -7.64 -23.54
C GLU A 95 -7.55 -7.98 -24.08
N ILE A 96 -7.79 -7.58 -25.31
CA ILE A 96 -8.69 -8.28 -26.21
C ILE A 96 -7.84 -9.29 -26.98
N SER A 97 -7.57 -10.47 -26.42
CA SER A 97 -6.94 -11.51 -27.19
C SER A 97 -7.97 -12.30 -27.97
N GLU A 98 -7.90 -12.23 -29.30
CA GLU A 98 -8.57 -13.12 -30.27
C GLU A 98 -10.06 -13.42 -30.01
N GLY A 99 -10.86 -12.38 -29.71
CA GLY A 99 -12.30 -12.53 -29.55
C GLY A 99 -12.75 -13.12 -28.21
N ARG A 100 -11.85 -13.28 -27.26
CA ARG A 100 -12.16 -13.61 -25.88
C ARG A 100 -11.97 -12.38 -25.02
N SER A 101 -13.06 -11.79 -24.60
CA SER A 101 -13.01 -10.81 -23.51
C SER A 101 -12.71 -11.55 -22.21
N THR A 102 -11.44 -11.63 -21.83
CA THR A 102 -11.09 -12.00 -20.47
C THR A 102 -11.43 -10.82 -19.58
N THR A 103 -12.56 -10.86 -18.92
CA THR A 103 -13.01 -9.86 -17.98
C THR A 103 -12.33 -10.03 -16.61
N VAL A 104 -11.05 -10.35 -16.60
CA VAL A 104 -10.26 -10.40 -15.37
C VAL A 104 -9.80 -8.99 -15.07
N SER A 105 -10.46 -8.35 -14.12
CA SER A 105 -10.00 -7.08 -13.58
C SER A 105 -9.21 -7.30 -12.30
N ARG A 106 -8.39 -6.33 -11.94
CA ARG A 106 -7.64 -6.30 -10.70
C ARG A 106 -8.20 -5.25 -9.77
N ALA A 107 -8.19 -5.53 -8.47
CA ALA A 107 -8.61 -4.56 -7.46
C ALA A 107 -7.71 -3.32 -7.50
N SER A 108 -8.33 -2.16 -7.39
CA SER A 108 -7.60 -0.90 -7.26
C SER A 108 -6.88 -0.81 -5.92
N VAL A 109 -5.70 -0.22 -5.92
CA VAL A 109 -4.87 -0.04 -4.72
C VAL A 109 -4.58 1.44 -4.53
N MET A 110 -4.75 1.91 -3.31
CA MET A 110 -4.40 3.24 -2.88
C MET A 110 -3.18 3.16 -1.96
N PHE A 111 -2.21 4.05 -2.15
CA PHE A 111 -1.03 4.10 -1.31
C PHE A 111 -1.07 5.32 -0.40
N LEU A 112 -0.71 5.12 0.87
CA LEU A 112 -0.61 6.18 1.87
C LEU A 112 0.82 6.29 2.36
N VAL A 113 1.29 7.52 2.45
CA VAL A 113 2.58 7.85 3.05
C VAL A 113 2.35 8.85 4.17
N ALA A 114 2.97 8.61 5.32
CA ALA A 114 2.89 9.54 6.44
C ALA A 114 3.71 10.80 6.12
N ASP A 115 3.05 11.95 6.16
CA ASP A 115 3.73 13.24 6.14
C ASP A 115 4.10 13.59 7.58
N THR A 116 5.40 13.58 7.87
CA THR A 116 5.94 13.82 9.20
C THR A 116 6.87 15.01 9.20
N GLU A 117 6.83 15.77 10.26
CA GLU A 117 7.73 16.87 10.50
C GLU A 117 8.82 16.44 11.49
N ARG A 118 10.06 16.72 11.15
CA ARG A 118 11.18 16.51 12.04
C ARG A 118 11.40 17.77 12.88
N ILE A 119 11.15 17.65 14.17
CA ILE A 119 11.34 18.76 15.11
C ILE A 119 12.34 18.38 16.19
N ARG A 120 12.96 19.39 16.83
CA ARG A 120 13.81 19.18 17.99
C ARG A 120 12.99 19.37 19.26
N ASP A 121 13.15 18.46 20.22
CA ASP A 121 12.56 18.59 21.54
C ASP A 121 13.43 19.46 22.46
N GLU A 122 13.01 19.64 23.73
CA GLU A 122 13.71 20.42 24.73
C GLU A 122 15.13 19.91 25.02
N ASN A 123 15.40 18.64 24.77
CA ASN A 123 16.71 17.99 24.98
C ASN A 123 17.57 17.95 23.70
N ASP A 124 17.23 18.73 22.69
CA ASP A 124 17.91 18.79 21.40
C ASP A 124 17.89 17.44 20.63
N ARG A 125 16.92 16.59 20.94
CA ARG A 125 16.67 15.33 20.22
C ARG A 125 15.67 15.54 19.11
N PHE A 126 15.86 14.83 17.98
CA PHE A 126 14.89 14.85 16.91
C PHE A 126 13.71 13.94 17.25
N ILE A 127 12.50 14.51 17.12
CA ILE A 127 11.26 13.76 17.15
C ILE A 127 10.54 13.92 15.83
N PHE A 128 9.77 12.91 15.45
CA PHE A 128 8.95 12.95 14.26
C PHE A 128 7.51 13.24 14.66
N ASN A 129 7.00 14.35 14.16
CA ASN A 129 5.63 14.77 14.43
C ASN A 129 4.77 14.47 13.22
N PHE A 130 3.80 13.56 13.39
CA PHE A 130 2.86 13.23 12.33
C PHE A 130 1.94 14.41 12.03
N LYS A 131 1.81 14.76 10.75
CA LYS A 131 0.91 15.84 10.30
C LYS A 131 -0.34 15.29 9.62
N ARG A 132 -0.17 14.42 8.65
CA ARG A 132 -1.27 13.92 7.81
C ARG A 132 -0.84 12.72 6.99
N TRP A 133 -1.83 12.08 6.38
CA TRP A 133 -1.58 11.08 5.36
C TRP A 133 -1.58 11.72 3.98
N LEU A 134 -0.55 11.41 3.19
CA LEU A 134 -0.51 11.71 1.77
C LEU A 134 -1.07 10.52 1.01
N ILE A 135 -1.98 10.79 0.10
CA ILE A 135 -2.73 9.77 -0.66
C ILE A 135 -2.24 9.77 -2.11
N PHE A 136 -1.88 8.60 -2.58
CA PHE A 136 -1.41 8.42 -3.95
C PHE A 136 -2.23 7.40 -4.73
#